data_102e4592f6fb1ae6569b8d41b5a66aec
#
_entry.id   102e4592f6fb1ae6569b8d41b5a66aec
#
_cell.length_a   1.000
_cell.length_b   1.000
_cell.length_c   1.000
_cell.angle_alpha   90.00
_cell.angle_beta   90.00
_cell.angle_gamma   90.00
#
_symmetry.space_group_name_H-M   'P 1'
#
loop_
_entity.id
_entity.type
_entity.pdbx_description
1 polymer ?
#
loop_
_entity_poly.entity_id
_entity_poly.type
_entity_poly.pdbx_seq_one_letter_code
_entity_poly.pdbx_strand_id
1 'polypeptide(L)'
;MLELGNSPIWKTVVGGSNTYVEAILKLIPNKRFEKVSSVRRFADNVEVNGEIYDFVIIATHANSALELLQDATDEERRNLSDITYSKNQTWLHKDSSVLPGRERARASWNYMMDSCKGDSKKVLVSYWMNLLMRLSATEDYVVTLNGGNL
;
A
#
# COMPACT_ATOMS: atom_id res chain seq x y z
N MET A 1 -9.34 13.02 -27.13
CA MET A 1 -10.72 12.56 -26.99
C MET A 1 -10.74 11.53 -25.86
N LEU A 2 -11.38 11.83 -24.75
CA LEU A 2 -11.50 10.87 -23.64
C LEU A 2 -12.57 9.84 -24.03
N GLU A 3 -12.19 8.59 -24.25
CA GLU A 3 -13.13 7.50 -24.47
C GLU A 3 -13.83 7.17 -23.14
N LEU A 4 -15.02 7.72 -22.94
CA LEU A 4 -15.85 7.46 -21.77
C LEU A 4 -16.52 6.06 -21.77
N GLY A 5 -16.36 5.29 -22.85
CA GLY A 5 -17.04 4.01 -23.05
C GLY A 5 -16.30 2.75 -22.60
N ASN A 6 -14.98 2.80 -22.38
CA ASN A 6 -14.14 1.62 -22.10
C ASN A 6 -13.43 1.68 -20.73
N SER A 7 -14.08 2.22 -19.72
CA SER A 7 -13.51 2.18 -18.37
C SER A 7 -13.47 0.74 -17.85
N PRO A 8 -12.33 0.28 -17.32
CA PRO A 8 -12.24 -1.06 -16.76
C PRO A 8 -13.19 -1.23 -15.57
N ILE A 9 -13.82 -2.38 -15.49
CA ILE A 9 -14.67 -2.71 -14.33
C ILE A 9 -13.75 -2.98 -13.13
N TRP A 10 -13.75 -2.07 -12.17
CA TRP A 10 -13.01 -2.24 -10.92
C TRP A 10 -13.65 -3.34 -10.07
N LYS A 11 -12.81 -4.22 -9.54
CA LYS A 11 -13.24 -5.34 -8.71
C LYS A 11 -12.43 -5.39 -7.43
N THR A 12 -13.05 -5.84 -6.35
CA THR A 12 -12.38 -6.16 -5.08
C THR A 12 -12.64 -7.61 -4.72
N VAL A 13 -11.80 -8.16 -3.84
CA VAL A 13 -11.99 -9.53 -3.35
C VAL A 13 -13.12 -9.55 -2.32
N VAL A 14 -14.11 -10.40 -2.53
CA VAL A 14 -15.20 -10.60 -1.56
C VAL A 14 -14.63 -11.17 -0.28
N GLY A 15 -14.96 -10.54 0.85
CA GLY A 15 -14.40 -10.90 2.16
C GLY A 15 -13.03 -10.27 2.46
N GLY A 16 -12.53 -9.40 1.55
CA GLY A 16 -11.27 -8.65 1.73
C GLY A 16 -10.03 -9.44 1.28
N SER A 17 -8.91 -8.74 1.28
CA SER A 17 -7.63 -9.31 0.78
C SER A 17 -7.13 -10.50 1.60
N ASN A 18 -7.51 -10.59 2.87
CA ASN A 18 -7.09 -11.70 3.74
C ASN A 18 -7.55 -13.06 3.21
N THR A 19 -8.67 -13.13 2.49
CA THR A 19 -9.20 -14.39 1.95
C THR A 19 -8.24 -15.06 0.96
N TYR A 20 -7.67 -14.31 0.03
CA TYR A 20 -6.69 -14.89 -0.90
C TYR A 20 -5.31 -15.10 -0.24
N VAL A 21 -4.93 -14.23 0.70
CA VAL A 21 -3.69 -14.43 1.47
C VAL A 21 -3.73 -15.74 2.25
N GLU A 22 -4.83 -16.01 2.96
CA GLU A 22 -5.00 -17.27 3.68
C GLU A 22 -5.02 -18.48 2.74
N ALA A 23 -5.67 -18.36 1.58
CA ALA A 23 -5.68 -19.43 0.59
C ALA A 23 -4.27 -19.75 0.07
N ILE A 24 -3.47 -18.72 -0.24
CA ILE A 24 -2.07 -18.91 -0.68
C ILE A 24 -1.23 -19.50 0.46
N LEU A 25 -1.37 -18.98 1.68
CA LEU A 25 -0.61 -19.47 2.83
C LEU A 25 -0.87 -20.96 3.12
N LYS A 26 -2.05 -21.48 2.81
CA LYS A 26 -2.34 -22.92 2.92
C LYS A 26 -1.53 -23.78 1.95
N LEU A 27 -1.12 -23.20 0.82
CA LEU A 27 -0.33 -23.89 -0.21
C LEU A 27 1.18 -23.86 0.08
N ILE A 28 1.63 -22.99 0.99
CA ILE A 28 3.04 -22.84 1.34
C ILE A 28 3.35 -23.71 2.57
N PRO A 29 4.11 -24.82 2.43
CA PRO A 29 4.36 -25.73 3.55
C PRO A 29 5.25 -25.12 4.63
N ASN A 30 6.29 -24.41 4.21
CA ASN A 30 7.29 -23.81 5.11
C ASN A 30 7.14 -22.29 5.10
N LYS A 31 6.44 -21.74 6.08
CA LYS A 31 6.25 -20.31 6.25
C LYS A 31 6.71 -19.86 7.62
N ARG A 32 7.37 -18.72 7.66
CA ARG A 32 7.84 -18.07 8.88
C ARG A 32 7.29 -16.64 8.93
N PHE A 33 6.93 -16.17 10.11
CA PHE A 33 6.40 -14.84 10.38
C PHE A 33 7.40 -14.06 11.24
N GLU A 34 8.66 -14.13 10.86
CA GLU A 34 9.74 -13.41 11.51
C GLU A 34 10.28 -12.29 10.63
N LYS A 35 10.82 -11.27 11.27
CA LYS A 35 11.44 -10.16 10.54
C LYS A 35 12.76 -10.62 9.94
N VAL A 36 12.92 -10.45 8.62
CA VAL A 36 14.23 -10.55 7.99
C VAL A 36 14.98 -9.25 8.24
N SER A 37 16.24 -9.37 8.68
CA SER A 37 17.12 -8.25 8.99
C SER A 37 18.40 -8.23 8.16
N SER A 38 18.76 -9.35 7.53
CA SER A 38 19.96 -9.43 6.70
C SER A 38 19.82 -10.44 5.57
N VAL A 39 20.36 -10.07 4.43
CA VAL A 39 20.54 -10.91 3.25
C VAL A 39 21.96 -10.71 2.75
N ARG A 40 22.73 -11.79 2.60
CA ARG A 40 24.09 -11.78 2.07
C ARG A 40 24.22 -12.84 1.00
N ARG A 41 24.77 -12.47 -0.14
CA ARG A 41 25.01 -13.39 -1.27
C ARG A 41 26.41 -13.97 -1.20
N PHE A 42 26.55 -15.21 -1.60
CA PHE A 42 27.81 -15.92 -1.86
C PHE A 42 27.80 -16.41 -3.31
N ALA A 43 28.87 -17.08 -3.74
CA ALA A 43 28.99 -17.53 -5.11
C ALA A 43 27.86 -18.49 -5.55
N ASP A 44 27.48 -19.42 -4.67
CA ASP A 44 26.54 -20.51 -4.99
C ASP A 44 25.29 -20.53 -4.11
N ASN A 45 25.17 -19.59 -3.14
CA ASN A 45 24.05 -19.57 -2.22
C ASN A 45 23.82 -18.17 -1.64
N VAL A 46 22.78 -18.04 -0.83
CA VAL A 46 22.41 -16.79 -0.13
C VAL A 46 22.11 -17.10 1.34
N GLU A 47 22.60 -16.25 2.22
CA GLU A 47 22.28 -16.28 3.65
C GLU A 47 21.14 -15.28 3.95
N VAL A 48 20.13 -15.75 4.65
CA VAL A 48 19.02 -14.93 5.17
C VAL A 48 18.95 -15.14 6.67
N ASN A 49 19.20 -14.10 7.48
CA ASN A 49 19.24 -14.17 8.94
C ASN A 49 20.15 -15.29 9.50
N GLY A 50 21.25 -15.60 8.82
CA GLY A 50 22.19 -16.66 9.24
C GLY A 50 21.85 -18.06 8.71
N GLU A 51 20.76 -18.24 7.99
CA GLU A 51 20.40 -19.52 7.36
C GLU A 51 20.72 -19.49 5.85
N ILE A 52 21.18 -20.61 5.31
CA ILE A 52 21.59 -20.73 3.91
C ILE A 52 20.44 -21.25 3.05
N TYR A 53 20.27 -20.64 1.87
CA TYR A 53 19.30 -20.98 0.84
C TYR A 53 19.97 -20.96 -0.53
N ASP A 54 19.39 -21.67 -1.50
CA ASP A 54 19.91 -21.68 -2.88
C ASP A 54 19.73 -20.31 -3.56
N PHE A 55 18.59 -19.64 -3.31
CA PHE A 55 18.30 -18.29 -3.82
C PHE A 55 17.24 -17.58 -2.96
N VAL A 56 17.11 -16.28 -3.14
CA VAL A 56 16.12 -15.44 -2.46
C VAL A 56 15.39 -14.53 -3.46
N ILE A 57 14.10 -14.34 -3.22
CA ILE A 57 13.29 -13.31 -3.89
C ILE A 57 12.88 -12.28 -2.82
N ILE A 58 13.37 -11.04 -2.95
CA ILE A 58 13.03 -9.95 -2.06
C ILE A 58 11.83 -9.20 -2.66
N ALA A 59 10.65 -9.38 -2.09
CA ALA A 59 9.40 -8.77 -2.53
C ALA A 59 8.95 -7.65 -1.57
N THR A 60 9.85 -6.71 -1.28
CA THR A 60 9.61 -5.54 -0.41
C THR A 60 9.71 -4.23 -1.21
N HIS A 61 9.49 -3.09 -0.56
CA HIS A 61 9.85 -1.80 -1.13
C HIS A 61 11.35 -1.73 -1.41
N ALA A 62 11.78 -0.95 -2.42
CA ALA A 62 13.17 -0.87 -2.85
C ALA A 62 14.12 -0.38 -1.74
N ASN A 63 13.70 0.61 -0.95
CA ASN A 63 14.47 1.07 0.21
C ASN A 63 14.64 -0.02 1.28
N SER A 64 13.58 -0.81 1.55
CA SER A 64 13.67 -1.93 2.48
C SER A 64 14.54 -3.06 1.93
N ALA A 65 14.46 -3.34 0.63
CA ALA A 65 15.35 -4.30 -0.01
C ALA A 65 16.82 -3.88 0.13
N LEU A 66 17.11 -2.59 -0.07
CA LEU A 66 18.48 -2.06 0.09
C LEU A 66 18.98 -2.16 1.53
N GLU A 67 18.13 -1.92 2.52
CA GLU A 67 18.46 -2.08 3.94
C GLU A 67 18.82 -3.53 4.32
N LEU A 68 18.19 -4.51 3.66
CA LEU A 68 18.44 -5.94 3.91
C LEU A 68 19.76 -6.42 3.30
N LEU A 69 20.14 -5.90 2.13
CA LEU A 69 21.32 -6.36 1.39
C LEU A 69 22.62 -5.90 2.04
N GLN A 70 23.38 -6.86 2.61
CA GLN A 70 24.67 -6.59 3.26
C GLN A 70 25.81 -6.38 2.25
N ASP A 71 25.65 -6.92 1.06
CA ASP A 71 26.63 -6.96 -0.03
C ASP A 71 26.14 -6.21 -1.28
N ALA A 72 25.23 -5.23 -1.13
CA ALA A 72 24.72 -4.47 -2.25
C ALA A 72 25.86 -3.78 -3.03
N THR A 73 25.87 -3.95 -4.34
CA THR A 73 26.81 -3.27 -5.24
C THR A 73 26.48 -1.76 -5.33
N ASP A 74 27.43 -0.96 -5.84
CA ASP A 74 27.19 0.48 -6.05
C ASP A 74 26.07 0.74 -7.05
N GLU A 75 25.90 -0.13 -8.04
CA GLU A 75 24.82 -0.05 -9.01
C GLU A 75 23.45 -0.35 -8.36
N GLU A 76 23.36 -1.40 -7.57
CA GLU A 76 22.15 -1.73 -6.81
C GLU A 76 21.78 -0.63 -5.81
N ARG A 77 22.77 -0.08 -5.09
CA ARG A 77 22.54 1.05 -4.18
C ARG A 77 21.95 2.23 -4.91
N ARG A 78 22.51 2.60 -6.06
CA ARG A 78 22.02 3.70 -6.89
C ARG A 78 20.60 3.43 -7.39
N ASN A 79 20.38 2.31 -8.04
CA ASN A 79 19.10 1.98 -8.66
C ASN A 79 17.97 1.82 -7.64
N LEU A 80 18.24 1.19 -6.48
CA LEU A 80 17.23 1.00 -5.43
C LEU A 80 16.94 2.31 -4.68
N SER A 81 17.94 3.18 -4.49
CA SER A 81 17.74 4.47 -3.83
C SER A 81 17.02 5.50 -4.70
N ASP A 82 17.08 5.38 -6.03
CA ASP A 82 16.37 6.26 -6.95
C ASP A 82 14.83 6.05 -6.89
N ILE A 83 14.38 4.91 -6.37
CA ILE A 83 12.96 4.65 -6.10
C ILE A 83 12.59 5.24 -4.75
N THR A 84 12.08 6.46 -4.77
CA THR A 84 11.71 7.19 -3.56
C THR A 84 10.29 6.90 -3.09
N TYR A 85 10.09 6.88 -1.77
CA TYR A 85 8.79 6.68 -1.13
C TYR A 85 8.43 7.88 -0.26
N SER A 86 7.23 8.41 -0.45
CA SER A 86 6.68 9.43 0.44
C SER A 86 6.09 8.79 1.69
N LYS A 87 6.34 9.41 2.86
CA LYS A 87 5.67 9.03 4.11
C LYS A 87 4.34 9.76 4.20
N ASN A 88 3.25 9.00 4.31
CA ASN A 88 1.92 9.54 4.48
C ASN A 88 1.35 9.06 5.82
N GLN A 89 0.91 10.02 6.64
CA GLN A 89 0.15 9.70 7.84
C GLN A 89 -1.23 9.20 7.41
N THR A 90 -1.62 8.03 7.87
CA THR A 90 -2.86 7.37 7.46
C THR A 90 -3.74 7.11 8.67
N TRP A 91 -4.99 7.53 8.60
CA TRP A 91 -5.97 7.37 9.65
C TRP A 91 -7.15 6.53 9.16
N LEU A 92 -7.52 5.51 9.92
CA LEU A 92 -8.80 4.82 9.78
C LEU A 92 -9.75 5.36 10.85
N HIS A 93 -10.86 5.95 10.42
CA HIS A 93 -11.80 6.63 11.32
C HIS A 93 -13.25 6.54 10.80
N LYS A 94 -14.20 7.05 11.60
CA LYS A 94 -15.63 7.09 11.27
C LYS A 94 -16.15 8.51 10.99
N ASP A 95 -15.28 9.51 11.03
CA ASP A 95 -15.67 10.89 10.76
C ASP A 95 -15.94 11.09 9.27
N SER A 96 -17.21 11.26 8.92
CA SER A 96 -17.67 11.49 7.54
C SER A 96 -17.62 12.96 7.12
N SER A 97 -17.21 13.88 7.99
CA SER A 97 -17.09 15.32 7.66
C SER A 97 -16.06 15.60 6.54
N VAL A 98 -15.09 14.68 6.37
CA VAL A 98 -14.07 14.70 5.32
C VAL A 98 -14.59 14.18 3.96
N LEU A 99 -15.84 13.74 3.89
CA LEU A 99 -16.51 13.32 2.67
C LEU A 99 -17.45 14.44 2.17
N PRO A 100 -17.80 14.45 0.88
CA PRO A 100 -18.81 15.38 0.37
C PRO A 100 -20.11 15.30 1.19
N GLY A 101 -20.66 16.47 1.57
CA GLY A 101 -21.88 16.53 2.39
C GLY A 101 -23.10 15.92 1.70
N ARG A 102 -23.14 15.95 0.35
CA ARG A 102 -24.18 15.26 -0.42
C ARG A 102 -23.73 13.81 -0.66
N GLU A 103 -24.45 12.85 -0.15
CA GLU A 103 -24.12 11.42 -0.27
C GLU A 103 -23.93 10.98 -1.74
N ARG A 104 -24.78 11.46 -2.66
CA ARG A 104 -24.66 11.16 -4.09
C ARG A 104 -23.39 11.73 -4.75
N ALA A 105 -22.69 12.64 -4.10
CA ALA A 105 -21.41 13.18 -4.56
C ALA A 105 -20.22 12.42 -3.98
N ARG A 106 -20.44 11.52 -3.02
CA ARG A 106 -19.39 10.71 -2.43
C ARG A 106 -18.92 9.66 -3.42
N ALA A 107 -17.63 9.59 -3.65
CA ALA A 107 -16.98 8.56 -4.44
C ALA A 107 -16.16 7.63 -3.53
N SER A 108 -15.67 6.51 -4.06
CA SER A 108 -14.72 5.67 -3.34
C SER A 108 -13.45 6.44 -2.95
N TRP A 109 -13.05 7.42 -3.77
CA TRP A 109 -11.92 8.33 -3.54
C TRP A 109 -12.44 9.76 -3.59
N ASN A 110 -12.24 10.48 -2.52
CA ASN A 110 -12.65 11.86 -2.39
C ASN A 110 -11.42 12.74 -2.17
N TYR A 111 -11.36 13.84 -2.90
CA TYR A 111 -10.24 14.75 -2.90
C TYR A 111 -10.73 16.10 -2.43
N MET A 112 -10.20 16.59 -1.31
CA MET A 112 -10.59 17.87 -0.74
C MET A 112 -9.42 18.84 -0.80
N MET A 113 -9.66 20.02 -1.30
CA MET A 113 -8.70 21.13 -1.37
C MET A 113 -9.31 22.36 -0.71
N ASP A 114 -8.50 23.09 0.02
CA ASP A 114 -8.94 24.34 0.71
C ASP A 114 -9.30 25.44 -0.28
N SER A 115 -8.76 25.43 -1.50
CA SER A 115 -9.06 26.39 -2.54
C SER A 115 -8.86 25.82 -3.94
N CYS A 116 -9.61 26.36 -4.92
CA CYS A 116 -9.44 26.02 -6.34
C CYS A 116 -8.23 26.73 -7.00
N LYS A 117 -7.46 27.54 -6.25
CA LYS A 117 -6.38 28.38 -6.79
C LYS A 117 -5.01 27.69 -6.80
N GLY A 118 -4.92 26.40 -6.85
CA GLY A 118 -3.65 25.67 -7.03
C GLY A 118 -2.57 25.82 -5.93
N ASP A 119 -2.75 26.75 -4.98
CA ASP A 119 -1.79 27.04 -3.92
C ASP A 119 -2.03 26.23 -2.64
N SER A 120 -2.99 25.30 -2.66
CA SER A 120 -3.25 24.49 -1.47
C SER A 120 -2.09 23.53 -1.22
N LYS A 121 -1.29 23.86 -0.21
CA LYS A 121 -0.14 23.06 0.24
C LYS A 121 -0.55 21.73 0.89
N LYS A 122 -1.83 21.53 1.15
CA LYS A 122 -2.37 20.31 1.75
C LYS A 122 -3.57 19.83 0.96
N VAL A 123 -3.44 18.65 0.44
CA VAL A 123 -4.51 17.93 -0.21
C VAL A 123 -4.92 16.79 0.71
N LEU A 124 -6.19 16.75 1.07
CA LEU A 124 -6.77 15.68 1.83
C LEU A 124 -7.34 14.65 0.85
N VAL A 125 -6.87 13.42 0.97
CA VAL A 125 -7.39 12.29 0.20
C VAL A 125 -8.10 11.36 1.16
N SER A 126 -9.39 11.15 0.96
CA SER A 126 -10.21 10.27 1.80
C SER A 126 -10.83 9.17 0.97
N TYR A 127 -10.62 7.93 1.40
CA TYR A 127 -11.22 6.73 0.81
C TYR A 127 -12.46 6.35 1.61
N TRP A 128 -13.62 6.37 0.98
CA TRP A 128 -14.84 5.86 1.60
C TRP A 128 -14.90 4.34 1.44
N MET A 129 -14.52 3.64 2.49
CA MET A 129 -14.33 2.19 2.46
C MET A 129 -15.64 1.43 2.25
N ASN A 130 -16.77 1.98 2.73
CA ASN A 130 -18.08 1.38 2.52
C ASN A 130 -18.39 1.18 1.03
N LEU A 131 -18.13 2.20 0.21
CA LEU A 131 -18.32 2.12 -1.23
C LEU A 131 -17.19 1.32 -1.90
N LEU A 132 -15.94 1.58 -1.52
CA LEU A 132 -14.75 0.96 -2.12
C LEU A 132 -14.74 -0.57 -1.93
N MET A 133 -15.09 -1.03 -0.74
CA MET A 133 -15.08 -2.45 -0.37
C MET A 133 -16.47 -3.08 -0.35
N ARG A 134 -17.52 -2.32 -0.68
CA ARG A 134 -18.92 -2.73 -0.61
C ARG A 134 -19.29 -3.32 0.76
N LEU A 135 -18.95 -2.60 1.82
CA LEU A 135 -19.21 -3.02 3.19
C LEU A 135 -20.71 -2.89 3.49
N SER A 136 -21.30 -3.92 4.08
CA SER A 136 -22.66 -3.89 4.62
C SER A 136 -22.67 -3.32 6.05
N ALA A 137 -22.12 -2.10 6.22
CA ALA A 137 -22.01 -1.42 7.51
C ALA A 137 -22.93 -0.20 7.55
N THR A 138 -23.51 0.08 8.71
CA THR A 138 -24.36 1.26 8.95
C THR A 138 -23.55 2.51 9.25
N GLU A 139 -22.32 2.34 9.71
CA GLU A 139 -21.38 3.42 10.00
C GLU A 139 -20.43 3.64 8.82
N ASP A 140 -20.01 4.89 8.62
CA ASP A 140 -18.98 5.21 7.64
C ASP A 140 -17.60 4.78 8.15
N TYR A 141 -16.84 4.08 7.29
CA TYR A 141 -15.41 3.80 7.49
C TYR A 141 -14.63 4.57 6.45
N VAL A 142 -13.75 5.44 6.93
CA VAL A 142 -12.96 6.32 6.07
C VAL A 142 -11.48 6.13 6.36
N VAL A 143 -10.70 6.02 5.29
CA VAL A 143 -9.23 6.07 5.38
C VAL A 143 -8.78 7.40 4.81
N THR A 144 -8.14 8.23 5.63
CA THR A 144 -7.68 9.55 5.23
C THR A 144 -6.16 9.64 5.28
N LEU A 145 -5.57 10.16 4.21
CA LEU A 145 -4.13 10.43 4.11
C LEU A 145 -3.86 11.89 4.45
N ASN A 146 -2.83 12.10 5.30
CA ASN A 146 -2.32 13.43 5.68
C ASN A 146 -3.37 14.35 6.30
N GLY A 147 -4.34 13.77 7.00
CA GLY A 147 -5.49 14.49 7.58
C GLY A 147 -5.16 15.46 8.72
N GLY A 148 -3.91 15.58 9.11
CA GLY A 148 -3.54 16.43 10.25
C GLY A 148 -4.10 15.88 11.55
N ASN A 149 -4.68 16.76 12.37
CA ASN A 149 -5.40 16.37 13.60
C ASN A 149 -6.89 16.19 13.24
N LEU A 150 -7.25 15.01 12.75
CA LEU A 150 -8.64 14.57 12.64
C LEU A 150 -9.15 14.16 14.01
#